data_fa5b6bd682a3647a65c28627a45efa0c
#
_entry.id   fa5b6bd682a3647a65c28627a45efa0c
#
_cell.length_a   1.000
_cell.length_b   1.000
_cell.length_c   1.000
_cell.angle_alpha   90.00
_cell.angle_beta   90.00
_cell.angle_gamma   90.00
#
_symmetry.space_group_name_H-M   'P 1'
#
loop_
_entity.id
_entity.type
_entity.pdbx_description
1 polymer ?
#
loop_
_entity_poly.entity_id
_entity_poly.type
_entity_poly.pdbx_seq_one_letter_code
_entity_poly.pdbx_strand_id
1 'polypeptide(L)'
;DEMLVPMPDYPLWTAAVNLSGGTAVHYKCDEENYWYPDIADMESKITPNTRGIVVINPNNPTGSVYPRHVLEQIVALAKKHDLILFADEIYDKIVYDGIEHVAVAALSGDQLCISFNGLSKAYRIAGYRAGWMAITGDKARAADYIEGLDMLASMRLCANHQAQYAIQTALGGYQSINDLIRPGGRLY
;
A
#
# COMPACT_ATOMS: atom_id res chain seq x y z
N ASP A 1 16.33 3.92 11.83
CA ASP A 1 15.82 3.08 10.74
C ASP A 1 15.40 3.96 9.55
N GLU A 2 15.52 3.42 8.35
CA GLU A 2 15.18 4.09 7.09
C GLU A 2 14.06 3.33 6.39
N MET A 3 13.20 4.09 5.69
CA MET A 3 12.14 3.53 4.85
C MET A 3 12.25 4.12 3.45
N LEU A 4 12.27 3.26 2.43
CA LEU A 4 12.14 3.72 1.05
C LEU A 4 10.69 4.15 0.78
N VAL A 5 10.51 5.38 0.31
CA VAL A 5 9.21 5.99 0.03
C VAL A 5 9.22 6.53 -1.41
N PRO A 6 8.15 6.39 -2.21
CA PRO A 6 8.16 6.88 -3.58
C PRO A 6 8.27 8.42 -3.66
N MET A 7 8.79 8.91 -4.76
CA MET A 7 8.79 10.35 -5.08
C MET A 7 8.35 10.55 -6.54
N PRO A 8 7.18 11.19 -6.75
CA PRO A 8 6.29 11.81 -5.74
C PRO A 8 5.50 10.79 -4.92
N ASP A 9 5.09 11.18 -3.69
CA ASP A 9 4.31 10.36 -2.77
C ASP A 9 3.07 11.09 -2.23
N TYR A 10 2.25 10.31 -1.52
CA TYR A 10 1.26 10.88 -0.63
C TYR A 10 1.95 11.29 0.69
N PRO A 11 1.96 12.59 1.06
CA PRO A 11 2.82 13.13 2.13
C PRO A 11 2.69 12.45 3.49
N LEU A 12 1.58 11.73 3.73
CA LEU A 12 1.36 11.02 4.99
C LEU A 12 2.42 9.93 5.25
N TRP A 13 2.90 9.24 4.20
CA TRP A 13 3.90 8.20 4.36
C TRP A 13 5.23 8.78 4.86
N THR A 14 5.72 9.83 4.20
CA THR A 14 6.91 10.57 4.66
C THR A 14 6.73 11.10 6.07
N ALA A 15 5.57 11.69 6.37
CA ALA A 15 5.26 12.21 7.70
C ALA A 15 5.22 11.10 8.76
N ALA A 16 4.58 9.96 8.47
CA ALA A 16 4.49 8.84 9.40
C ALA A 16 5.87 8.26 9.76
N VAL A 17 6.73 8.07 8.76
CA VAL A 17 8.10 7.59 8.97
C VAL A 17 8.88 8.57 9.88
N ASN A 18 8.84 9.86 9.57
CA ASN A 18 9.59 10.86 10.32
C ASN A 18 9.04 11.03 11.76
N LEU A 19 7.72 11.04 11.94
CA LEU A 19 7.09 11.13 13.26
C LEU A 19 7.36 9.90 14.13
N SER A 20 7.62 8.76 13.52
CA SER A 20 8.01 7.52 14.22
C SER A 20 9.51 7.47 14.55
N GLY A 21 10.26 8.55 14.29
CA GLY A 21 11.71 8.62 14.54
C GLY A 21 12.56 7.93 13.45
N GLY A 22 11.98 7.54 12.34
CA GLY A 22 12.68 7.03 11.16
C GLY A 22 13.10 8.13 10.19
N THR A 23 13.73 7.73 9.12
CA THR A 23 14.12 8.59 8.00
C THR A 23 13.46 8.11 6.72
N ALA A 24 12.66 8.96 6.08
CA ALA A 24 12.11 8.67 4.77
C ALA A 24 13.18 8.93 3.69
N VAL A 25 13.55 7.88 2.97
CA VAL A 25 14.50 7.93 1.86
C VAL A 25 13.70 7.79 0.55
N HIS A 26 13.65 8.85 -0.24
CA HIS A 26 12.79 8.89 -1.42
C HIS A 26 13.46 8.24 -2.62
N TYR A 27 12.78 7.24 -3.22
CA TYR A 27 13.17 6.69 -4.50
C TYR A 27 12.42 7.36 -5.66
N LYS A 28 13.08 7.46 -6.81
CA LYS A 28 12.51 8.10 -8.00
C LYS A 28 11.41 7.24 -8.61
N CYS A 29 10.27 7.86 -8.93
CA CYS A 29 9.31 7.35 -9.90
C CYS A 29 9.57 8.11 -11.22
N ASP A 30 9.83 7.38 -12.30
CA ASP A 30 10.31 7.97 -13.54
C ASP A 30 9.18 8.50 -14.41
N GLU A 31 9.11 9.83 -14.59
CA GLU A 31 8.08 10.50 -15.38
C GLU A 31 8.06 10.04 -16.84
N GLU A 32 9.24 9.83 -17.42
CA GLU A 32 9.37 9.40 -18.82
C GLU A 32 8.95 7.93 -19.00
N ASN A 33 8.92 7.15 -17.90
CA ASN A 33 8.48 5.76 -17.86
C ASN A 33 7.19 5.59 -17.06
N TYR A 34 6.15 6.33 -17.40
CA TYR A 34 4.80 6.22 -16.79
C TYR A 34 4.78 6.37 -15.26
N TRP A 35 5.74 7.05 -14.68
CA TRP A 35 5.91 7.20 -13.22
C TRP A 35 6.14 5.86 -12.49
N TYR A 36 6.70 4.87 -13.17
CA TYR A 36 7.07 3.63 -12.51
C TYR A 36 8.31 3.83 -11.63
N PRO A 37 8.39 3.09 -10.50
CA PRO A 37 9.58 3.08 -9.67
C PRO A 37 10.84 2.72 -10.44
N ASP A 38 11.88 3.52 -10.30
CA ASP A 38 13.22 3.22 -10.82
C ASP A 38 13.91 2.24 -9.86
N ILE A 39 13.97 0.97 -10.26
CA ILE A 39 14.51 -0.10 -9.42
C ILE A 39 16.01 0.09 -9.14
N ALA A 40 16.77 0.64 -10.08
CA ALA A 40 18.20 0.91 -9.89
C ALA A 40 18.41 2.05 -8.86
N ASP A 41 17.57 3.09 -8.93
CA ASP A 41 17.58 4.16 -7.95
C ASP A 41 17.17 3.65 -6.56
N MET A 42 16.13 2.79 -6.48
CA MET A 42 15.71 2.15 -5.24
C MET A 42 16.86 1.36 -4.61
N GLU A 43 17.50 0.49 -5.40
CA GLU A 43 18.60 -0.35 -4.91
C GLU A 43 19.80 0.47 -4.44
N SER A 44 20.15 1.54 -5.16
CA SER A 44 21.25 2.43 -4.80
C SER A 44 21.06 3.14 -3.46
N LYS A 45 19.82 3.25 -2.98
CA LYS A 45 19.44 3.93 -1.73
C LYS A 45 19.28 3.01 -0.53
N ILE A 46 19.40 1.70 -0.75
CA ILE A 46 19.33 0.72 0.35
C ILE A 46 20.63 0.77 1.14
N THR A 47 20.50 0.90 2.45
CA THR A 47 21.59 0.87 3.41
C THR A 47 21.36 -0.21 4.48
N PRO A 48 22.33 -0.52 5.34
CA PRO A 48 22.09 -1.42 6.48
C PRO A 48 21.01 -0.94 7.46
N ASN A 49 20.60 0.32 7.38
CA ASN A 49 19.55 0.90 8.22
C ASN A 49 18.15 0.81 7.58
N THR A 50 18.07 0.44 6.30
CA THR A 50 16.79 0.32 5.59
C THR A 50 16.02 -0.88 6.15
N ARG A 51 14.72 -0.68 6.44
CA ARG A 51 13.82 -1.69 7.02
C ARG A 51 12.65 -2.06 6.14
N GLY A 52 12.26 -1.18 5.22
CA GLY A 52 11.11 -1.47 4.37
C GLY A 52 10.98 -0.56 3.18
N ILE A 53 10.07 -0.96 2.31
CA ILE A 53 9.72 -0.25 1.08
C ILE A 53 8.23 0.05 1.11
N VAL A 54 7.87 1.32 0.95
CA VAL A 54 6.49 1.75 0.73
C VAL A 54 6.19 1.71 -0.76
N VAL A 55 5.12 1.03 -1.14
CA VAL A 55 4.59 0.96 -2.51
C VAL A 55 3.18 1.53 -2.49
N ILE A 56 2.92 2.57 -3.26
CA ILE A 56 1.59 3.17 -3.40
C ILE A 56 1.08 2.81 -4.80
N ASN A 57 0.11 1.91 -4.89
CA ASN A 57 -0.36 1.37 -6.18
C ASN A 57 -1.87 1.09 -6.18
N PRO A 58 -2.68 1.79 -7.00
CA PRO A 58 -2.32 2.94 -7.85
C PRO A 58 -1.73 4.11 -7.09
N ASN A 59 -0.77 4.83 -7.71
CA ASN A 59 -0.02 5.87 -7.04
C ASN A 59 -0.83 7.17 -6.88
N ASN A 60 -0.69 7.80 -5.73
CA ASN A 60 -1.09 9.18 -5.49
C ASN A 60 0.18 10.01 -5.28
N PRO A 61 0.51 11.02 -6.13
CA PRO A 61 -0.44 11.79 -6.96
C PRO A 61 -0.47 11.44 -8.45
N THR A 62 0.39 10.55 -8.95
CA THR A 62 0.61 10.39 -10.39
C THR A 62 -0.53 9.66 -11.12
N GLY A 63 -1.31 8.85 -10.39
CA GLY A 63 -2.33 7.97 -10.97
C GLY A 63 -1.76 6.72 -11.65
N SER A 64 -0.45 6.52 -11.61
CA SER A 64 0.22 5.37 -12.21
C SER A 64 -0.24 4.06 -11.57
N VAL A 65 -0.52 3.07 -12.40
CA VAL A 65 -0.80 1.69 -11.98
C VAL A 65 0.40 0.84 -12.38
N TYR A 66 1.11 0.32 -11.40
CA TYR A 66 2.32 -0.45 -11.67
C TYR A 66 1.98 -1.82 -12.23
N PRO A 67 2.55 -2.19 -13.39
CA PRO A 67 2.31 -3.51 -13.96
C PRO A 67 3.01 -4.60 -13.16
N ARG A 68 2.52 -5.83 -13.31
CA ARG A 68 3.03 -7.01 -12.60
C ARG A 68 4.55 -7.10 -12.57
N HIS A 69 5.21 -6.93 -13.72
CA HIS A 69 6.68 -7.08 -13.80
C HIS A 69 7.44 -6.05 -12.96
N VAL A 70 6.94 -4.83 -12.80
CA VAL A 70 7.54 -3.81 -11.93
C VAL A 70 7.36 -4.21 -10.46
N LEU A 71 6.16 -4.68 -10.09
CA LEU A 71 5.91 -5.16 -8.71
C LEU A 71 6.77 -6.38 -8.37
N GLU A 72 6.95 -7.31 -9.31
CA GLU A 72 7.84 -8.47 -9.14
C GLU A 72 9.30 -8.06 -8.91
N GLN A 73 9.78 -7.01 -9.59
CA GLN A 73 11.12 -6.45 -9.35
C GLN A 73 11.24 -5.84 -7.95
N ILE A 74 10.22 -5.11 -7.49
CA ILE A 74 10.19 -4.54 -6.13
C ILE A 74 10.18 -5.67 -5.09
N VAL A 75 9.38 -6.70 -5.28
CA VAL A 75 9.34 -7.87 -4.39
C VAL A 75 10.69 -8.59 -4.36
N ALA A 76 11.33 -8.77 -5.52
CA ALA A 76 12.66 -9.37 -5.60
C ALA A 76 13.71 -8.54 -4.86
N LEU A 77 13.64 -7.21 -4.97
CA LEU A 77 14.52 -6.28 -4.25
C LEU A 77 14.30 -6.39 -2.73
N ALA A 78 13.04 -6.41 -2.29
CA ALA A 78 12.70 -6.58 -0.88
C ALA A 78 13.22 -7.92 -0.32
N LYS A 79 13.08 -9.02 -1.07
CA LYS A 79 13.63 -10.33 -0.70
C LYS A 79 15.15 -10.32 -0.60
N LYS A 80 15.83 -9.73 -1.58
CA LYS A 80 17.29 -9.64 -1.63
C LYS A 80 17.88 -8.96 -0.40
N HIS A 81 17.20 -7.95 0.12
CA HIS A 81 17.68 -7.11 1.23
C HIS A 81 16.91 -7.32 2.53
N ASP A 82 16.04 -8.33 2.58
CA ASP A 82 15.22 -8.65 3.77
C ASP A 82 14.38 -7.48 4.29
N LEU A 83 13.69 -6.79 3.38
CA LEU A 83 12.91 -5.58 3.68
C LEU A 83 11.41 -5.88 3.74
N ILE A 84 10.70 -5.25 4.67
CA ILE A 84 9.25 -5.33 4.77
C ILE A 84 8.60 -4.51 3.63
N LEU A 85 7.59 -5.07 2.98
CA LEU A 85 6.78 -4.35 2.01
C LEU A 85 5.56 -3.71 2.69
N PHE A 86 5.37 -2.41 2.47
CA PHE A 86 4.19 -1.65 2.90
C PHE A 86 3.42 -1.22 1.67
N ALA A 87 2.32 -1.90 1.37
CA ALA A 87 1.54 -1.70 0.16
C ALA A 87 0.29 -0.86 0.44
N ASP A 88 0.29 0.39 0.01
CA ASP A 88 -0.90 1.25 0.04
C ASP A 88 -1.71 1.03 -1.24
N GLU A 89 -2.80 0.29 -1.11
CA GLU A 89 -3.65 -0.14 -2.21
C GLU A 89 -5.06 0.49 -2.13
N ILE A 90 -5.14 1.68 -1.52
CA ILE A 90 -6.42 2.36 -1.29
C ILE A 90 -7.20 2.67 -2.57
N TYR A 91 -6.53 2.71 -3.74
CA TYR A 91 -7.13 2.96 -5.05
C TYR A 91 -7.29 1.69 -5.92
N ASP A 92 -7.12 0.49 -5.35
CA ASP A 92 -7.09 -0.80 -6.04
C ASP A 92 -8.23 -1.04 -7.06
N LYS A 93 -9.41 -0.49 -6.78
CA LYS A 93 -10.60 -0.61 -7.63
C LYS A 93 -10.85 0.59 -8.54
N ILE A 94 -10.09 1.67 -8.39
CA ILE A 94 -10.21 2.88 -9.21
C ILE A 94 -9.16 2.81 -10.32
N VAL A 95 -9.41 1.92 -11.25
CA VAL A 95 -8.59 1.69 -12.45
C VAL A 95 -9.45 1.82 -13.69
N TYR A 96 -8.87 2.27 -14.80
CA TYR A 96 -9.58 2.62 -16.02
C TYR A 96 -9.03 1.84 -17.22
N ASP A 97 -9.76 1.89 -18.33
CA ASP A 97 -9.30 1.43 -19.66
C ASP A 97 -8.83 -0.03 -19.69
N GLY A 98 -9.45 -0.89 -18.86
CA GLY A 98 -9.14 -2.31 -18.81
C GLY A 98 -7.83 -2.66 -18.11
N ILE A 99 -7.18 -1.69 -17.45
CA ILE A 99 -6.01 -1.96 -16.62
C ILE A 99 -6.43 -2.77 -15.41
N GLU A 100 -5.65 -3.80 -15.07
CA GLU A 100 -5.85 -4.61 -13.90
C GLU A 100 -4.88 -4.23 -12.79
N HIS A 101 -5.40 -4.00 -11.59
CA HIS A 101 -4.59 -3.86 -10.39
C HIS A 101 -4.09 -5.24 -9.94
N VAL A 102 -2.80 -5.32 -9.62
CA VAL A 102 -2.18 -6.51 -9.03
C VAL A 102 -1.78 -6.18 -7.60
N ALA A 103 -2.32 -6.91 -6.63
CA ALA A 103 -1.97 -6.73 -5.23
C ALA A 103 -0.52 -7.18 -4.97
N VAL A 104 0.26 -6.38 -4.26
CA VAL A 104 1.66 -6.69 -3.91
C VAL A 104 1.72 -7.99 -3.10
N ALA A 105 0.78 -8.18 -2.18
CA ALA A 105 0.70 -9.38 -1.36
C ALA A 105 0.52 -10.67 -2.18
N ALA A 106 -0.11 -10.61 -3.35
CA ALA A 106 -0.27 -11.76 -4.24
C ALA A 106 1.07 -12.20 -4.89
N LEU A 107 2.07 -11.34 -4.89
CA LEU A 107 3.39 -11.57 -5.47
C LEU A 107 4.47 -11.82 -4.39
N SER A 108 4.22 -11.42 -3.15
CA SER A 108 5.23 -11.41 -2.08
C SER A 108 5.65 -12.81 -1.63
N GLY A 109 4.76 -13.82 -1.74
CA GLY A 109 5.04 -15.19 -1.29
C GLY A 109 5.31 -15.23 0.21
N ASP A 110 6.51 -15.62 0.60
CA ASP A 110 6.99 -15.67 1.99
C ASP A 110 7.53 -14.32 2.50
N GLN A 111 7.76 -13.35 1.60
CA GLN A 111 8.19 -12.01 2.00
C GLN A 111 7.09 -11.29 2.79
N LEU A 112 7.46 -10.72 3.94
CA LEU A 112 6.50 -9.98 4.77
C LEU A 112 5.96 -8.78 4.01
N CYS A 113 4.64 -8.75 3.84
CA CYS A 113 3.94 -7.66 3.19
C CYS A 113 2.75 -7.22 4.04
N ILE A 114 2.62 -5.93 4.23
CA ILE A 114 1.55 -5.28 4.97
C ILE A 114 0.77 -4.42 3.97
N SER A 115 -0.41 -4.89 3.61
CA SER A 115 -1.30 -4.18 2.68
C SER A 115 -2.30 -3.33 3.43
N PHE A 116 -2.50 -2.09 2.97
CA PHE A 116 -3.45 -1.13 3.52
C PHE A 116 -4.53 -0.82 2.51
N ASN A 117 -5.78 -0.84 2.96
CA ASN A 117 -6.92 -0.46 2.15
C ASN A 117 -8.05 0.10 3.05
N GLY A 118 -9.14 0.56 2.46
CA GLY A 118 -10.22 1.13 3.26
C GLY A 118 -11.43 1.59 2.45
N LEU A 119 -12.39 2.15 3.18
CA LEU A 119 -13.66 2.58 2.62
C LEU A 119 -13.61 3.96 1.93
N SER A 120 -12.53 4.70 2.13
CA SER A 120 -12.49 6.13 1.80
C SER A 120 -12.56 6.43 0.29
N LYS A 121 -11.97 5.60 -0.56
CA LYS A 121 -11.78 5.88 -1.99
C LYS A 121 -12.71 5.03 -2.86
N ALA A 122 -12.42 3.76 -3.02
CA ALA A 122 -13.22 2.87 -3.86
C ALA A 122 -14.70 2.84 -3.46
N TYR A 123 -14.99 2.86 -2.18
CA TYR A 123 -16.36 2.83 -1.66
C TYR A 123 -16.95 4.22 -1.37
N ARG A 124 -16.18 5.30 -1.55
CA ARG A 124 -16.61 6.71 -1.49
C ARG A 124 -17.22 7.15 -0.16
N ILE A 125 -16.90 6.49 0.92
CA ILE A 125 -17.37 6.83 2.26
C ILE A 125 -16.22 7.24 3.18
N ALA A 126 -15.40 8.18 2.70
CA ALA A 126 -14.25 8.70 3.44
C ALA A 126 -14.60 9.21 4.85
N GLY A 127 -15.81 9.73 5.04
CA GLY A 127 -16.29 10.20 6.35
C GLY A 127 -16.46 9.09 7.40
N TYR A 128 -16.57 7.83 7.00
CA TYR A 128 -16.67 6.70 7.93
C TYR A 128 -15.37 6.41 8.68
N ARG A 129 -14.25 6.95 8.22
CA ARG A 129 -12.93 6.81 8.85
C ARG A 129 -12.57 5.36 9.19
N ALA A 130 -12.76 4.45 8.23
CA ALA A 130 -12.48 3.04 8.38
C ALA A 130 -11.61 2.49 7.25
N GLY A 131 -10.69 1.63 7.64
CA GLY A 131 -9.80 0.89 6.77
C GLY A 131 -9.37 -0.38 7.46
N TRP A 132 -8.59 -1.16 6.76
CA TRP A 132 -8.02 -2.40 7.25
C TRP A 132 -6.58 -2.56 6.81
N MET A 133 -5.89 -3.39 7.52
CA MET A 133 -4.54 -3.81 7.24
C MET A 133 -4.51 -5.34 7.17
N ALA A 134 -3.84 -5.89 6.16
CA ALA A 134 -3.64 -7.32 6.00
C ALA A 134 -2.14 -7.64 6.03
N ILE A 135 -1.73 -8.57 6.87
CA ILE A 135 -0.35 -9.02 6.99
C ILE A 135 -0.22 -10.39 6.34
N THR A 136 0.68 -10.49 5.36
CA THR A 136 0.97 -11.72 4.61
C THR A 136 2.47 -12.04 4.63
N GLY A 137 2.84 -13.24 4.19
CA GLY A 137 4.22 -13.72 4.22
C GLY A 137 4.55 -14.51 5.48
N ASP A 138 5.82 -14.69 5.76
CA ASP A 138 6.30 -15.43 6.94
C ASP A 138 6.15 -14.59 8.21
N LYS A 139 5.02 -14.77 8.88
CA LYS A 139 4.67 -14.04 10.11
C LYS A 139 5.54 -14.43 11.31
N ALA A 140 6.14 -15.61 11.29
CA ALA A 140 6.98 -16.06 12.40
C ALA A 140 8.22 -15.17 12.56
N ARG A 141 8.73 -14.64 11.45
CA ARG A 141 9.88 -13.71 11.44
C ARG A 141 9.55 -12.31 11.99
N ALA A 142 8.28 -11.98 12.10
CA ALA A 142 7.80 -10.68 12.55
C ALA A 142 6.84 -10.79 13.75
N ALA A 143 6.97 -11.86 14.54
CA ALA A 143 6.07 -12.14 15.66
C ALA A 143 5.99 -10.97 16.65
N ASP A 144 7.14 -10.43 17.06
CA ASP A 144 7.21 -9.31 18.01
C ASP A 144 6.61 -8.02 17.43
N TYR A 145 6.80 -7.79 16.12
CA TYR A 145 6.19 -6.66 15.43
C TYR A 145 4.67 -6.79 15.38
N ILE A 146 4.17 -7.98 15.08
CA ILE A 146 2.73 -8.27 15.04
C ILE A 146 2.12 -8.12 16.46
N GLU A 147 2.80 -8.61 17.49
CA GLU A 147 2.39 -8.41 18.88
C GLU A 147 2.30 -6.92 19.23
N GLY A 148 3.28 -6.12 18.79
CA GLY A 148 3.25 -4.67 18.94
C GLY A 148 2.04 -4.01 18.27
N LEU A 149 1.66 -4.46 17.08
CA LEU A 149 0.45 -4.00 16.39
C LEU A 149 -0.83 -4.38 17.15
N ASP A 150 -0.90 -5.61 17.67
CA ASP A 150 -2.03 -6.08 18.47
C ASP A 150 -2.16 -5.28 19.78
N MET A 151 -1.04 -4.95 20.42
CA MET A 151 -1.04 -4.08 21.61
C MET A 151 -1.57 -2.68 21.27
N LEU A 152 -1.11 -2.07 20.16
CA LEU A 152 -1.61 -0.76 19.70
C LEU A 152 -3.12 -0.80 19.40
N ALA A 153 -3.57 -1.86 18.73
CA ALA A 153 -5.00 -2.07 18.45
C ALA A 153 -5.80 -2.21 19.76
N SER A 154 -5.28 -2.95 20.74
CA SER A 154 -5.88 -3.13 22.05
C SER A 154 -5.94 -1.83 22.86
N MET A 155 -4.93 -0.97 22.74
CA MET A 155 -4.94 0.36 23.37
C MET A 155 -5.98 1.30 22.75
N ARG A 156 -6.20 1.20 21.43
CA ARG A 156 -7.22 1.96 20.71
C ARG A 156 -8.63 1.51 21.06
N LEU A 157 -8.82 0.21 21.39
CA LEU A 157 -10.08 -0.46 21.74
C LEU A 157 -11.14 -0.34 20.62
N CYS A 158 -12.18 0.43 20.89
CA CYS A 158 -13.37 0.50 20.05
C CYS A 158 -13.13 1.39 18.82
N ALA A 159 -12.93 0.80 17.65
CA ALA A 159 -13.02 1.52 16.39
C ALA A 159 -14.48 1.92 16.10
N ASN A 160 -14.68 2.76 15.07
CA ASN A 160 -16.01 3.19 14.65
C ASN A 160 -16.89 1.97 14.32
N HIS A 161 -17.87 1.70 15.17
CA HIS A 161 -18.68 0.49 15.11
C HIS A 161 -19.52 0.40 13.83
N GLN A 162 -20.18 1.49 13.44
CA GLN A 162 -20.97 1.54 12.21
C GLN A 162 -20.14 1.28 10.97
N ALA A 163 -18.93 1.83 10.95
CA ALA A 163 -18.01 1.65 9.82
C ALA A 163 -17.51 0.20 9.69
N GLN A 164 -17.37 -0.55 10.79
CA GLN A 164 -16.99 -1.96 10.74
C GLN A 164 -18.05 -2.82 10.03
N TYR A 165 -19.31 -2.57 10.24
CA TYR A 165 -20.39 -3.23 9.48
C TYR A 165 -20.34 -2.88 7.99
N ALA A 166 -20.01 -1.64 7.66
CA ALA A 166 -19.84 -1.22 6.26
C ALA A 166 -18.66 -1.93 5.58
N ILE A 167 -17.57 -2.22 6.30
CA ILE A 167 -16.44 -3.01 5.78
C ILE A 167 -16.91 -4.41 5.37
N GLN A 168 -17.66 -5.09 6.23
CA GLN A 168 -18.19 -6.43 5.93
C GLN A 168 -19.04 -6.43 4.65
N THR A 169 -19.93 -5.44 4.51
CA THR A 169 -20.77 -5.29 3.30
C THR A 169 -19.90 -5.00 2.07
N ALA A 170 -18.92 -4.11 2.18
CA ALA A 170 -18.04 -3.75 1.08
C ALA A 170 -17.21 -4.94 0.58
N LEU A 171 -16.65 -5.72 1.50
CA LEU A 171 -15.83 -6.90 1.18
C LEU A 171 -16.68 -8.12 0.78
N GLY A 172 -17.95 -8.15 1.13
CA GLY A 172 -18.88 -9.24 0.80
C GLY A 172 -19.28 -9.33 -0.68
N GLY A 173 -18.79 -8.43 -1.53
CA GLY A 173 -19.02 -8.47 -2.97
C GLY A 173 -20.37 -7.94 -3.46
N TYR A 174 -21.18 -7.38 -2.55
CA TYR A 174 -22.49 -6.79 -2.91
C TYR A 174 -22.36 -5.39 -3.53
N GLN A 175 -21.18 -4.79 -3.48
CA GLN A 175 -20.91 -3.47 -3.98
C GLN A 175 -19.89 -3.52 -5.12
N SER A 176 -20.21 -2.82 -6.21
CA SER A 176 -19.30 -2.66 -7.33
C SER A 176 -19.25 -1.18 -7.74
N ILE A 177 -18.07 -0.72 -8.14
CA ILE A 177 -17.88 0.61 -8.69
C ILE A 177 -17.76 0.58 -10.23
N ASN A 178 -17.93 -0.57 -10.87
CA ASN A 178 -17.76 -0.73 -12.32
C ASN A 178 -18.58 0.29 -13.13
N ASP A 179 -19.82 0.55 -12.73
CA ASP A 179 -20.66 1.56 -13.37
C ASP A 179 -20.15 2.99 -13.22
N LEU A 180 -19.33 3.25 -12.20
CA LEU A 180 -18.75 4.56 -11.94
C LEU A 180 -17.47 4.81 -12.76
N ILE A 181 -16.70 3.77 -13.01
CA ILE A 181 -15.38 3.86 -13.67
C ILE A 181 -15.42 3.57 -15.18
N ARG A 182 -16.52 3.01 -15.72
CA ARG A 182 -16.70 2.79 -17.15
C ARG A 182 -16.82 4.12 -17.94
N PRO A 183 -16.58 4.14 -19.25
CA PRO A 183 -16.84 5.31 -20.09
C PRO A 183 -18.23 5.89 -19.85
N GLY A 184 -18.29 7.20 -19.55
CA GLY A 184 -19.51 7.91 -19.17
C GLY A 184 -19.93 7.76 -17.70
N GLY A 185 -19.24 7.00 -16.90
CA GLY A 185 -19.45 6.90 -15.45
C GLY A 185 -18.97 8.14 -14.71
N ARG A 186 -19.50 8.34 -13.50
CA ARG A 186 -19.22 9.57 -12.73
C ARG A 186 -17.78 9.73 -12.26
N LEU A 187 -17.00 8.65 -12.15
CA LEU A 187 -15.58 8.68 -11.82
C LEU A 187 -14.69 8.76 -13.06
N TYR A 188 -15.20 8.27 -14.21
CA TYR A 188 -14.47 8.27 -15.45
C TYR A 188 -14.21 9.69 -15.98
#